data_6c5bee008c9ea5d928d1c0b0858e72dc
#
_entry.id   6c5bee008c9ea5d928d1c0b0858e72dc
#
_cell.length_a   1.000
_cell.length_b   1.000
_cell.length_c   1.000
_cell.angle_alpha   90.00
_cell.angle_beta   90.00
_cell.angle_gamma   90.00
#
_symmetry.space_group_name_H-M   'P 1'
#
loop_
_entity.id
_entity.type
_entity.pdbx_description
1 polymer ?
#
loop_
_entity_poly.entity_id
_entity_poly.type
_entity_poly.pdbx_seq_one_letter_code
_entity_poly.pdbx_strand_id
1 'polypeptide(L)'
;MHDMAKKIDLDTALRIIDAAKKKAKELKVAMNIGVVDEGNNLVAFERMDGAWLGSINIAMNKAYTARAFNMETKTLAPLCQPGQPLFGIHASNDGRLIIFPGGIPLKDGDTVIGAIGVSGSSVEDDQAVAAAGAAAL
;
A
#
# COMPACT_ATOMS: atom_id res chain seq x y z
N MET A 1 0.84 -30.69 12.98
CA MET A 1 -0.26 -29.85 12.49
C MET A 1 0.31 -28.62 11.79
N HIS A 2 -0.16 -28.35 10.60
CA HIS A 2 0.28 -27.17 9.88
C HIS A 2 -0.50 -25.96 10.35
N ASP A 3 0.22 -24.93 10.75
CA ASP A 3 -0.39 -23.64 10.90
C ASP A 3 -0.73 -23.14 9.49
N MET A 4 -1.99 -22.86 9.27
CA MET A 4 -2.38 -22.24 8.02
C MET A 4 -1.80 -20.84 7.98
N ALA A 5 -1.14 -20.51 6.89
CA ALA A 5 -0.68 -19.15 6.66
C ALA A 5 -1.88 -18.20 6.73
N LYS A 6 -1.66 -17.03 7.32
CA LYS A 6 -2.68 -15.97 7.27
C LYS A 6 -2.97 -15.62 5.83
N LYS A 7 -4.20 -15.23 5.59
CA LYS A 7 -4.65 -14.77 4.27
C LYS A 7 -5.22 -13.38 4.41
N ILE A 8 -5.14 -12.62 3.34
CA ILE A 8 -5.83 -11.35 3.23
C ILE A 8 -7.23 -11.62 2.67
N ASP A 9 -8.12 -12.05 3.56
CA ASP A 9 -9.54 -12.13 3.23
C ASP A 9 -10.19 -10.75 3.42
N LEU A 10 -11.48 -10.64 3.10
CA LEU A 10 -12.18 -9.36 3.18
C LEU A 10 -12.19 -8.79 4.61
N ASP A 11 -12.46 -9.64 5.60
CA ASP A 11 -12.51 -9.19 7.00
C ASP A 11 -11.14 -8.67 7.45
N THR A 12 -10.06 -9.35 7.09
CA THR A 12 -8.70 -8.92 7.39
C THR A 12 -8.39 -7.59 6.70
N ALA A 13 -8.74 -7.47 5.42
CA ALA A 13 -8.51 -6.24 4.66
C ALA A 13 -9.27 -5.05 5.27
N LEU A 14 -10.52 -5.25 5.68
CA LEU A 14 -11.32 -4.20 6.30
C LEU A 14 -10.76 -3.77 7.66
N ARG A 15 -10.25 -4.73 8.46
CA ARG A 15 -9.60 -4.42 9.72
C ARG A 15 -8.35 -3.56 9.51
N ILE A 16 -7.56 -3.90 8.50
CA ILE A 16 -6.35 -3.15 8.13
C ILE A 16 -6.74 -1.74 7.69
N ILE A 17 -7.76 -1.61 6.85
CA ILE A 17 -8.25 -0.31 6.39
C ILE A 17 -8.77 0.54 7.56
N ASP A 18 -9.49 -0.07 8.50
CA ASP A 18 -10.01 0.65 9.68
C ASP A 18 -8.88 1.23 10.52
N ALA A 19 -7.80 0.48 10.74
CA ALA A 19 -6.64 0.97 11.47
C ALA A 19 -5.95 2.12 10.71
N ALA A 20 -5.84 2.01 9.40
CA ALA A 20 -5.30 3.08 8.56
C ALA A 20 -6.17 4.34 8.65
N LYS A 21 -7.49 4.20 8.56
CA LYS A 21 -8.41 5.34 8.68
C LYS A 21 -8.30 6.04 10.03
N LYS A 22 -8.13 5.28 11.11
CA LYS A 22 -7.91 5.89 12.44
C LYS A 22 -6.70 6.81 12.44
N LYS A 23 -5.60 6.35 11.86
CA LYS A 23 -4.39 7.15 11.75
C LYS A 23 -4.61 8.38 10.88
N ALA A 24 -5.30 8.24 9.76
CA ALA A 24 -5.63 9.36 8.89
C ALA A 24 -6.45 10.42 9.63
N LYS A 25 -7.41 10.01 10.45
CA LYS A 25 -8.21 10.94 11.25
C LYS A 25 -7.37 11.66 12.30
N GLU A 26 -6.44 10.97 12.95
CA GLU A 26 -5.49 11.58 13.88
C GLU A 26 -4.66 12.66 13.19
N LEU A 27 -4.21 12.39 11.97
CA LEU A 27 -3.43 13.34 11.15
C LEU A 27 -4.29 14.41 10.48
N LYS A 28 -5.62 14.30 10.57
CA LYS A 28 -6.59 15.21 9.96
C LYS A 28 -6.45 15.26 8.44
N VAL A 29 -6.26 14.10 7.82
CA VAL A 29 -6.15 13.95 6.35
C VAL A 29 -7.17 12.96 5.85
N ALA A 30 -7.61 13.16 4.59
CA ALA A 30 -8.51 12.24 3.89
C ALA A 30 -7.69 11.41 2.91
N MET A 31 -7.80 10.08 3.01
CA MET A 31 -6.98 9.15 2.26
C MET A 31 -7.81 8.21 1.40
N ASN A 32 -7.17 7.72 0.35
CA ASN A 32 -7.58 6.51 -0.37
C ASN A 32 -6.73 5.36 0.13
N ILE A 33 -7.35 4.23 0.44
CA ILE A 33 -6.67 3.10 1.06
C ILE A 33 -7.09 1.82 0.34
N GLY A 34 -6.13 1.10 -0.22
CA GLY A 34 -6.38 -0.17 -0.90
C GLY A 34 -5.56 -1.31 -0.31
N VAL A 35 -6.13 -2.50 -0.30
CA VAL A 35 -5.46 -3.72 0.17
C VAL A 35 -5.57 -4.79 -0.90
N VAL A 36 -4.43 -5.37 -1.25
CA VAL A 36 -4.34 -6.49 -2.20
C VAL A 36 -3.90 -7.77 -1.49
N ASP A 37 -4.27 -8.91 -2.07
CA ASP A 37 -3.91 -10.23 -1.54
C ASP A 37 -2.57 -10.74 -2.12
N GLU A 38 -2.26 -12.00 -1.86
CA GLU A 38 -1.02 -12.63 -2.32
C GLU A 38 -0.89 -12.68 -3.85
N GLY A 39 -2.02 -12.77 -4.55
CA GLY A 39 -2.07 -12.76 -6.01
C GLY A 39 -2.08 -11.37 -6.60
N ASN A 40 -1.88 -10.36 -5.76
CA ASN A 40 -1.95 -8.95 -6.16
C ASN A 40 -3.34 -8.51 -6.66
N ASN A 41 -4.38 -9.20 -6.19
CA ASN A 41 -5.76 -8.87 -6.50
C ASN A 41 -6.31 -7.89 -5.45
N LEU A 42 -7.04 -6.89 -5.91
CA LEU A 42 -7.70 -5.95 -4.99
C LEU A 42 -8.75 -6.71 -4.15
N VAL A 43 -8.64 -6.64 -2.83
CA VAL A 43 -9.59 -7.24 -1.90
C VAL A 43 -10.57 -6.20 -1.39
N ALA A 44 -10.09 -5.03 -0.98
CA ALA A 44 -10.93 -3.94 -0.49
C ALA A 44 -10.27 -2.60 -0.75
N PHE A 45 -11.11 -1.59 -0.94
CA PHE A 45 -10.69 -0.22 -1.17
C PHE A 45 -11.70 0.73 -0.53
N GLU A 46 -11.21 1.75 0.19
CA GLU A 46 -12.06 2.81 0.70
C GLU A 46 -11.48 4.17 0.37
N ARG A 47 -12.35 5.04 -0.12
CA ARG A 47 -12.02 6.46 -0.29
C ARG A 47 -12.70 7.25 0.82
N MET A 48 -11.91 7.87 1.69
CA MET A 48 -12.46 8.76 2.71
C MET A 48 -13.07 9.99 2.03
N ASP A 49 -14.10 10.55 2.65
CA ASP A 49 -14.79 11.72 2.12
C ASP A 49 -13.80 12.86 1.89
N GLY A 50 -13.85 13.43 0.69
CA GLY A 50 -12.97 14.53 0.30
C GLY A 50 -11.57 14.12 -0.17
N ALA A 51 -11.21 12.85 -0.14
CA ALA A 51 -9.92 12.41 -0.66
C ALA A 51 -9.81 12.66 -2.17
N TRP A 52 -8.61 12.98 -2.64
CA TRP A 52 -8.38 13.33 -4.03
C TRP A 52 -8.71 12.18 -4.99
N LEU A 53 -9.39 12.51 -6.08
CA LEU A 53 -9.78 11.52 -7.10
C LEU A 53 -8.57 10.85 -7.75
N GLY A 54 -7.53 11.62 -8.07
CA GLY A 54 -6.30 11.07 -8.67
C GLY A 54 -5.58 10.08 -7.77
N SER A 55 -5.75 10.22 -6.45
CA SER A 55 -5.13 9.32 -5.48
C SER A 55 -5.81 7.96 -5.36
N ILE A 56 -6.99 7.77 -5.97
CA ILE A 56 -7.62 6.45 -6.04
C ILE A 56 -6.70 5.48 -6.78
N ASN A 57 -6.30 5.85 -7.99
CA ASN A 57 -5.39 5.03 -8.80
C ASN A 57 -4.03 4.87 -8.12
N ILE A 58 -3.48 5.94 -7.56
CA ILE A 58 -2.18 5.92 -6.91
C ILE A 58 -2.18 4.96 -5.70
N ALA A 59 -3.22 5.00 -4.86
CA ALA A 59 -3.30 4.09 -3.71
C ALA A 59 -3.34 2.63 -4.14
N MET A 60 -4.18 2.29 -5.12
CA MET A 60 -4.24 0.93 -5.65
C MET A 60 -2.89 0.49 -6.21
N ASN A 61 -2.22 1.36 -6.93
CA ASN A 61 -0.95 1.02 -7.56
C ASN A 61 0.23 1.03 -6.58
N LYS A 62 0.17 1.76 -5.47
CA LYS A 62 1.12 1.60 -4.37
C LYS A 62 1.02 0.21 -3.75
N ALA A 63 -0.20 -0.29 -3.50
CA ALA A 63 -0.40 -1.65 -3.02
C ALA A 63 0.13 -2.67 -4.04
N TYR A 64 -0.22 -2.49 -5.31
CA TYR A 64 0.27 -3.34 -6.39
C TYR A 64 1.80 -3.38 -6.43
N THR A 65 2.45 -2.23 -6.38
CA THR A 65 3.91 -2.12 -6.44
C THR A 65 4.58 -2.85 -5.27
N ALA A 66 4.07 -2.61 -4.06
CA ALA A 66 4.63 -3.23 -2.86
C ALA A 66 4.53 -4.77 -2.92
N ARG A 67 3.41 -5.30 -3.40
CA ARG A 67 3.25 -6.76 -3.55
C ARG A 67 4.05 -7.31 -4.72
N ALA A 68 4.14 -6.57 -5.82
CA ALA A 68 4.85 -7.03 -7.01
C ALA A 68 6.35 -7.24 -6.75
N PHE A 69 6.95 -6.42 -5.91
CA PHE A 69 8.39 -6.44 -5.62
C PHE A 69 8.72 -6.82 -4.18
N ASN A 70 7.71 -7.11 -3.36
CA ASN A 70 7.87 -7.52 -1.96
C ASN A 70 8.72 -6.53 -1.15
N MET A 71 8.52 -5.24 -1.40
CA MET A 71 9.21 -4.16 -0.68
C MET A 71 8.32 -2.93 -0.56
N GLU A 72 8.63 -2.08 0.40
CA GLU A 72 7.93 -0.81 0.53
C GLU A 72 8.25 0.09 -0.66
N THR A 73 7.26 0.84 -1.12
CA THR A 73 7.48 1.84 -2.17
C THR A 73 8.45 2.94 -1.72
N LYS A 74 8.51 3.20 -0.41
CA LYS A 74 9.51 4.07 0.22
C LYS A 74 10.94 3.58 -0.05
N THR A 75 11.16 2.27 0.01
CA THR A 75 12.47 1.65 -0.23
C THR A 75 12.84 1.69 -1.72
N LEU A 76 11.84 1.49 -2.58
CA LEU A 76 12.01 1.52 -4.03
C LEU A 76 12.34 2.94 -4.53
N ALA A 77 11.77 3.96 -3.91
CA ALA A 77 11.84 5.34 -4.36
C ALA A 77 13.27 5.84 -4.69
N PRO A 78 14.28 5.70 -3.79
CA PRO A 78 15.62 6.21 -4.09
C PRO A 78 16.32 5.46 -5.22
N LEU A 79 15.92 4.21 -5.49
CA LEU A 79 16.52 3.39 -6.56
C LEU A 79 16.02 3.79 -7.95
N CYS A 80 14.93 4.56 -8.02
CA CYS A 80 14.22 4.87 -9.26
C CYS A 80 14.45 6.31 -9.73
N GLN A 81 15.28 7.08 -9.03
CA GLN A 81 15.54 8.47 -9.38
C GLN A 81 16.50 8.56 -10.58
N PRO A 82 16.52 9.70 -11.31
CA PRO A 82 17.48 9.89 -12.39
C PRO A 82 18.91 9.61 -11.93
N GLY A 83 19.65 8.81 -12.71
CA GLY A 83 21.00 8.40 -12.36
C GLY A 83 21.09 7.17 -11.46
N GLN A 84 19.97 6.63 -10.99
CA GLN A 84 19.93 5.44 -10.15
C GLN A 84 19.64 4.18 -10.99
N PRO A 85 19.99 2.97 -10.46
CA PRO A 85 19.94 1.74 -11.26
C PRO A 85 18.59 1.38 -11.87
N LEU A 86 17.49 1.75 -11.20
CA LEU A 86 16.14 1.38 -11.62
C LEU A 86 15.37 2.56 -12.22
N PHE A 87 16.06 3.63 -12.62
CA PHE A 87 15.38 4.73 -13.30
C PHE A 87 14.68 4.20 -14.56
N GLY A 88 13.40 4.52 -14.68
CA GLY A 88 12.57 4.05 -15.78
C GLY A 88 11.70 2.84 -15.43
N ILE A 89 11.90 2.21 -14.27
CA ILE A 89 11.07 1.06 -13.86
C ILE A 89 9.58 1.43 -13.80
N HIS A 90 9.26 2.68 -13.52
CA HIS A 90 7.88 3.19 -13.46
C HIS A 90 7.16 3.12 -14.82
N ALA A 91 7.90 2.99 -15.91
CA ALA A 91 7.30 2.77 -17.23
C ALA A 91 6.96 1.30 -17.50
N SER A 92 7.45 0.38 -16.67
CA SER A 92 7.12 -1.05 -16.76
C SER A 92 5.78 -1.34 -16.08
N ASN A 93 5.31 -2.61 -16.16
CA ASN A 93 4.06 -3.04 -15.52
C ASN A 93 2.88 -2.14 -15.91
N ASP A 94 2.79 -1.78 -17.20
CA ASP A 94 1.74 -0.89 -17.75
C ASP A 94 1.65 0.47 -17.04
N GLY A 95 2.79 0.98 -16.57
CA GLY A 95 2.84 2.26 -15.87
C GLY A 95 2.28 2.21 -14.45
N ARG A 96 2.07 1.02 -13.88
CA ARG A 96 1.42 0.88 -12.58
C ARG A 96 2.36 1.07 -11.39
N LEU A 97 3.66 1.09 -11.60
CA LEU A 97 4.59 1.19 -10.47
C LEU A 97 4.64 2.60 -9.93
N ILE A 98 4.39 2.74 -8.64
CA ILE A 98 4.47 4.00 -7.93
C ILE A 98 5.77 4.02 -7.14
N ILE A 99 6.60 5.02 -7.38
CA ILE A 99 7.97 5.09 -6.87
C ILE A 99 8.14 6.15 -5.78
N PHE A 100 7.15 6.27 -4.90
CA PHE A 100 7.23 7.12 -3.71
C PHE A 100 6.44 6.48 -2.54
N PRO A 101 6.70 6.91 -1.29
CA PRO A 101 6.16 6.23 -0.10
C PRO A 101 4.64 6.09 -0.05
N GLY A 102 4.18 5.07 0.68
CA GLY A 102 2.76 4.82 0.95
C GLY A 102 2.29 3.42 0.60
N GLY A 103 3.15 2.57 0.04
CA GLY A 103 2.86 1.16 -0.19
C GLY A 103 3.72 0.28 0.71
N ILE A 104 3.09 -0.67 1.41
CA ILE A 104 3.79 -1.52 2.38
C ILE A 104 3.34 -2.97 2.20
N PRO A 105 4.27 -3.92 2.03
CA PRO A 105 3.93 -5.34 2.02
C PRO A 105 3.33 -5.79 3.36
N LEU A 106 2.33 -6.65 3.30
CA LEU A 106 1.75 -7.29 4.47
C LEU A 106 2.39 -8.66 4.63
N LYS A 107 2.98 -8.92 5.79
CA LYS A 107 3.76 -10.13 6.02
C LYS A 107 3.20 -10.98 7.13
N ASP A 108 3.17 -12.28 6.91
CA ASP A 108 3.01 -13.28 7.95
C ASP A 108 4.39 -13.89 8.19
N GLY A 109 5.06 -13.49 9.28
CA GLY A 109 6.47 -13.78 9.47
C GLY A 109 7.29 -13.12 8.35
N ASP A 110 8.04 -13.93 7.59
CA ASP A 110 8.84 -13.46 6.47
C ASP A 110 8.12 -13.58 5.12
N THR A 111 6.91 -14.14 5.11
CA THR A 111 6.14 -14.36 3.89
C THR A 111 5.26 -13.18 3.58
N VAL A 112 5.40 -12.62 2.38
CA VAL A 112 4.51 -11.53 1.92
C VAL A 112 3.20 -12.15 1.45
N ILE A 113 2.09 -11.74 2.08
CA ILE A 113 0.76 -12.28 1.80
C ILE A 113 -0.19 -11.25 1.20
N GLY A 114 0.27 -10.05 0.98
CA GLY A 114 -0.49 -8.97 0.38
C GLY A 114 0.23 -7.65 0.53
N ALA A 115 -0.49 -6.56 0.35
CA ALA A 115 0.05 -5.22 0.55
C ALA A 115 -1.07 -4.20 0.79
N ILE A 116 -0.71 -3.11 1.44
CA ILE A 116 -1.55 -1.92 1.60
C ILE A 116 -0.96 -0.77 0.77
N GLY A 117 -1.82 0.03 0.17
CA GLY A 117 -1.44 1.27 -0.50
C GLY A 117 -2.30 2.42 -0.04
N VAL A 118 -1.67 3.55 0.23
CA VAL A 118 -2.33 4.76 0.75
C VAL A 118 -1.85 5.97 -0.03
N SER A 119 -2.79 6.81 -0.43
CA SER A 119 -2.49 8.07 -1.11
C SER A 119 -3.56 9.11 -0.83
N GLY A 120 -3.16 10.35 -0.62
CA GLY A 120 -4.12 11.44 -0.41
C GLY A 120 -3.55 12.66 0.28
N SER A 121 -2.30 12.62 0.76
CA SER A 121 -1.67 13.75 1.44
C SER A 121 -0.18 13.77 1.09
N SER A 122 0.67 14.29 1.97
CA SER A 122 2.12 14.18 1.78
C SER A 122 2.55 12.72 1.78
N VAL A 123 3.70 12.42 1.17
CA VAL A 123 4.20 11.04 1.17
C VAL A 123 4.53 10.55 2.59
N GLU A 124 4.89 11.44 3.49
CA GLU A 124 5.12 11.14 4.89
C GLU A 124 3.81 10.70 5.58
N ASP A 125 2.72 11.42 5.32
CA ASP A 125 1.40 11.06 5.86
C ASP A 125 0.91 9.75 5.24
N ASP A 126 1.06 9.58 3.93
CA ASP A 126 0.69 8.36 3.22
C ASP A 126 1.40 7.15 3.84
N GLN A 127 2.71 7.29 4.09
CA GLN A 127 3.52 6.24 4.71
C GLN A 127 3.06 5.92 6.14
N ALA A 128 2.80 6.96 6.95
CA ALA A 128 2.36 6.78 8.33
C ALA A 128 1.00 6.06 8.41
N VAL A 129 0.08 6.42 7.53
CA VAL A 129 -1.24 5.79 7.47
C VAL A 129 -1.13 4.34 7.00
N ALA A 130 -0.30 4.08 5.99
CA ALA A 130 -0.05 2.72 5.52
C ALA A 130 0.58 1.85 6.62
N ALA A 131 1.55 2.39 7.36
CA ALA A 131 2.21 1.68 8.46
C ALA A 131 1.22 1.32 9.58
N ALA A 132 0.30 2.22 9.92
CA ALA A 132 -0.73 1.94 10.91
C ALA A 132 -1.66 0.81 10.46
N GLY A 133 -2.01 0.78 9.18
CA GLY A 133 -2.81 -0.31 8.61
C GLY A 133 -2.05 -1.64 8.65
N ALA A 134 -0.81 -1.65 8.20
CA ALA A 134 0.03 -2.85 8.18
C ALA A 134 0.22 -3.44 9.59
N ALA A 135 0.32 -2.60 10.62
CA ALA A 135 0.47 -3.04 12.01
C ALA A 135 -0.76 -3.77 12.54
N ALA A 136 -1.90 -3.66 11.90
CA ALA A 136 -3.15 -4.29 12.32
C ALA A 136 -3.35 -5.71 11.76
N LEU A 137 -2.41 -6.20 10.96
CA LEU A 137 -2.49 -7.55 10.38
C LEU A 137 -2.49 -8.64 11.46
#